data_d57fe08dd997b981207951ab71797d65
#
_entry.id   d57fe08dd997b981207951ab71797d65
#
_cell.length_a   1.000
_cell.length_b   1.000
_cell.length_c   1.000
_cell.angle_alpha   90.00
_cell.angle_beta   90.00
_cell.angle_gamma   90.00
#
_symmetry.space_group_name_H-M   'P 1'
#
loop_
_entity.id
_entity.type
_entity.pdbx_description
1 polymer ?
#
loop_
_entity_poly.entity_id
_entity_poly.type
_entity_poly.pdbx_seq_one_letter_code
_entity_poly.pdbx_strand_id
1 'polypeptide(L)'
;MRKTIAIILAMFLCISLMTACTGKENKQTTETTVPASHIETMNMEDTLPAGTSPTETTVQDLEEAQNADYYSVCTNYSKSEVELFAKEVREFIIAEDWERLSEYVVYPITMAGVTYEDSTSFLAAPFEAHLDEDSIEAIHNDSCTDMFCNYAGIMMGNGEVWIGEVLNEDYSSVGLHVIGLNILKVTEDVQ
;
A
#
# COMPACT_ATOMS: atom_id res chain seq x y z
N MET A 1 37.54 -26.82 -29.74
CA MET A 1 36.32 -27.60 -29.89
C MET A 1 35.13 -26.69 -29.75
N ARG A 2 34.48 -26.36 -30.88
CA ARG A 2 33.35 -25.44 -30.95
C ARG A 2 32.08 -26.24 -30.65
N LYS A 3 31.31 -25.88 -29.62
CA LYS A 3 29.96 -26.39 -29.40
C LYS A 3 28.95 -25.29 -29.71
N THR A 4 28.30 -25.43 -30.83
CA THR A 4 27.17 -24.64 -31.30
C THR A 4 25.95 -24.96 -30.45
N ILE A 5 25.38 -23.94 -29.77
CA ILE A 5 24.09 -24.03 -29.09
C ILE A 5 23.06 -23.45 -30.05
N ALA A 6 22.09 -24.29 -30.42
CA ALA A 6 20.98 -23.92 -31.27
C ALA A 6 19.93 -23.12 -30.49
N ILE A 7 19.60 -21.96 -31.04
CA ILE A 7 18.51 -21.07 -30.52
C ILE A 7 17.20 -21.61 -31.11
N ILE A 8 16.30 -22.10 -30.28
CA ILE A 8 14.92 -22.42 -30.66
C ILE A 8 14.07 -21.18 -30.42
N LEU A 9 13.73 -20.52 -31.53
CA LEU A 9 12.80 -19.37 -31.56
C LEU A 9 11.37 -19.94 -31.62
N ALA A 10 10.63 -19.84 -30.50
CA ALA A 10 9.21 -20.13 -30.47
C ALA A 10 8.43 -18.81 -30.61
N MET A 11 7.94 -18.58 -31.85
CA MET A 11 6.94 -17.55 -32.14
C MET A 11 5.58 -18.00 -31.58
N PHE A 12 5.06 -17.30 -30.58
CA PHE A 12 3.65 -17.37 -30.24
C PHE A 12 2.92 -16.17 -30.84
N LEU A 13 2.17 -16.49 -31.91
CA LEU A 13 1.24 -15.58 -32.56
C LEU A 13 -0.09 -15.64 -31.82
N CYS A 14 -0.41 -14.64 -30.96
CA CYS A 14 -1.74 -14.51 -30.37
C CYS A 14 -2.60 -13.57 -31.20
N ILE A 15 -3.63 -14.17 -31.82
CA ILE A 15 -4.67 -13.53 -32.60
C ILE A 15 -5.64 -12.79 -31.66
N SER A 16 -5.77 -11.48 -31.87
CA SER A 16 -6.77 -10.64 -31.22
C SER A 16 -8.16 -10.90 -31.79
N LEU A 17 -9.08 -11.36 -30.98
CA LEU A 17 -10.52 -11.34 -31.29
C LEU A 17 -11.17 -10.15 -30.59
N MET A 18 -11.47 -9.13 -31.39
CA MET A 18 -12.37 -8.03 -31.02
C MET A 18 -13.81 -8.55 -31.01
N THR A 19 -14.44 -8.56 -29.84
CA THR A 19 -15.90 -8.70 -29.77
C THR A 19 -16.48 -7.41 -29.27
N ALA A 20 -17.09 -6.68 -30.17
CA ALA A 20 -17.92 -5.52 -29.88
C ALA A 20 -19.28 -6.00 -29.34
N CYS A 21 -19.65 -5.54 -28.16
CA CYS A 21 -21.04 -5.58 -27.69
C CYS A 21 -21.55 -4.18 -27.51
N THR A 22 -22.36 -3.75 -28.45
CA THR A 22 -23.34 -2.66 -28.37
C THR A 22 -24.53 -3.11 -27.53
N GLY A 23 -25.02 -2.27 -26.60
CA GLY A 23 -26.29 -2.57 -26.00
C GLY A 23 -26.72 -1.71 -24.83
N LYS A 24 -27.44 -0.66 -25.18
CA LYS A 24 -28.65 -0.09 -24.56
C LYS A 24 -28.52 0.72 -23.27
N GLU A 25 -28.72 2.02 -23.48
CA GLU A 25 -29.34 2.95 -22.53
C GLU A 25 -30.64 2.39 -21.97
N ASN A 26 -30.79 2.51 -20.66
CA ASN A 26 -32.09 2.51 -20.04
C ASN A 26 -32.16 3.66 -19.02
N LYS A 27 -32.83 4.69 -19.45
CA LYS A 27 -33.21 5.89 -18.72
C LYS A 27 -34.49 5.55 -17.99
N GLN A 28 -34.47 5.47 -16.66
CA GLN A 28 -35.70 5.44 -15.85
C GLN A 28 -35.60 6.47 -14.73
N THR A 29 -36.16 7.60 -15.01
CA THR A 29 -36.58 8.63 -14.07
C THR A 29 -37.72 8.08 -13.22
N THR A 30 -37.61 8.08 -11.93
CA THR A 30 -38.75 7.95 -11.04
C THR A 30 -38.65 9.03 -9.97
N GLU A 31 -39.39 10.10 -10.17
CA GLU A 31 -39.82 11.01 -9.12
C GLU A 31 -40.66 10.23 -8.11
N THR A 32 -40.37 10.34 -6.84
CA THR A 32 -41.31 9.99 -5.78
C THR A 32 -41.36 11.11 -4.78
N THR A 33 -42.47 11.74 -4.82
CA THR A 33 -43.10 12.75 -4.00
C THR A 33 -43.01 12.42 -2.50
N VAL A 34 -42.65 13.45 -1.74
CA VAL A 34 -42.74 13.49 -0.26
C VAL A 34 -44.22 13.75 0.11
N PRO A 35 -44.74 13.08 1.12
CA PRO A 35 -45.82 13.66 1.93
C PRO A 35 -45.32 14.04 3.32
N ALA A 36 -45.49 15.32 3.61
CA ALA A 36 -45.39 15.86 4.97
C ALA A 36 -46.65 15.45 5.77
N SER A 37 -46.43 15.34 7.03
CA SER A 37 -47.29 15.56 8.18
C SER A 37 -47.53 14.33 9.08
N HIS A 38 -47.03 14.34 10.29
CA HIS A 38 -47.88 14.55 11.46
C HIS A 38 -47.02 14.82 12.71
N ILE A 39 -47.24 15.99 13.28
CA ILE A 39 -46.81 16.34 14.65
C ILE A 39 -47.89 15.75 15.55
N GLU A 40 -47.55 14.78 16.38
CA GLU A 40 -48.29 14.47 17.59
C GLU A 40 -47.39 14.66 18.80
N THR A 41 -47.75 15.71 19.52
CA THR A 41 -47.30 16.01 20.86
C THR A 41 -47.95 15.00 21.84
N MET A 42 -47.15 14.11 22.42
CA MET A 42 -47.55 13.39 23.63
C MET A 42 -46.59 13.72 24.75
N ASN A 43 -47.08 14.56 25.65
CA ASN A 43 -46.62 14.68 27.02
C ASN A 43 -46.88 13.34 27.72
N MET A 44 -45.87 12.75 28.30
CA MET A 44 -46.06 11.81 29.42
C MET A 44 -44.85 11.95 30.36
N GLU A 45 -45.17 12.47 31.48
CA GLU A 45 -44.41 12.59 32.71
C GLU A 45 -44.03 11.20 33.25
N ASP A 46 -42.88 11.18 33.90
CA ASP A 46 -42.55 10.33 35.05
C ASP A 46 -41.80 9.02 34.80
N THR A 47 -40.68 9.00 35.39
CA THR A 47 -39.89 8.01 36.13
C THR A 47 -38.45 7.91 35.66
N LEU A 48 -37.55 8.63 36.35
CA LEU A 48 -36.11 8.37 36.34
C LEU A 48 -35.82 7.02 37.02
N PRO A 49 -35.06 6.14 36.41
CA PRO A 49 -34.14 5.29 37.14
C PRO A 49 -32.77 5.95 37.22
N ALA A 50 -32.32 6.14 38.43
CA ALA A 50 -31.00 6.59 38.76
C ALA A 50 -29.91 5.67 38.24
N GLY A 51 -28.83 6.26 37.68
CA GLY A 51 -27.49 5.73 37.79
C GLY A 51 -27.03 4.86 36.61
N THR A 52 -26.69 5.55 35.49
CA THR A 52 -25.51 5.11 34.73
C THR A 52 -24.64 6.36 34.57
N SER A 53 -23.58 6.40 35.35
CA SER A 53 -22.52 7.38 35.20
C SER A 53 -22.02 7.32 33.76
N PRO A 54 -21.94 8.43 33.01
CA PRO A 54 -21.24 8.39 31.75
C PRO A 54 -19.80 7.98 32.06
N THR A 55 -19.38 6.84 31.51
CA THR A 55 -17.95 6.47 31.50
C THR A 55 -17.25 7.63 30.82
N GLU A 56 -16.46 8.38 31.56
CA GLU A 56 -15.57 9.40 31.00
C GLU A 56 -14.65 8.67 30.01
N THR A 57 -14.96 8.75 28.72
CA THR A 57 -14.06 8.39 27.65
C THR A 57 -12.86 9.32 27.78
N THR A 58 -11.74 8.78 28.21
CA THR A 58 -10.51 9.56 28.37
C THR A 58 -10.03 10.05 27.02
N VAL A 59 -9.30 11.16 27.00
CA VAL A 59 -8.70 11.70 25.77
C VAL A 59 -7.81 10.64 25.10
N GLN A 60 -7.18 9.77 25.90
CA GLN A 60 -6.39 8.63 25.42
C GLN A 60 -7.22 7.61 24.62
N ASP A 61 -8.44 7.29 25.07
CA ASP A 61 -9.32 6.33 24.35
C ASP A 61 -9.75 6.88 22.99
N LEU A 62 -9.88 8.22 22.87
CA LEU A 62 -10.20 8.89 21.60
C LEU A 62 -9.00 8.95 20.65
N GLU A 63 -7.80 9.15 21.17
CA GLU A 63 -6.58 9.14 20.37
C GLU A 63 -6.24 7.73 19.88
N GLU A 64 -6.42 6.69 20.70
CA GLU A 64 -6.25 5.30 20.29
C GLU A 64 -7.26 4.90 19.22
N ALA A 65 -8.52 5.31 19.33
CA ALA A 65 -9.54 5.03 18.32
C ALA A 65 -9.27 5.76 17.00
N GLN A 66 -8.75 6.98 17.01
CA GLN A 66 -8.36 7.73 15.81
C GLN A 66 -7.10 7.16 15.15
N ASN A 67 -6.19 6.59 15.94
CA ASN A 67 -4.97 5.97 15.43
C ASN A 67 -5.21 4.58 14.84
N ALA A 68 -6.25 3.84 15.30
CA ALA A 68 -6.54 2.49 14.83
C ALA A 68 -6.89 2.43 13.34
N ASP A 69 -7.50 3.50 12.79
CA ASP A 69 -8.00 3.52 11.41
C ASP A 69 -7.15 4.35 10.44
N TYR A 70 -6.01 4.92 10.88
CA TYR A 70 -5.25 5.87 10.05
C TYR A 70 -4.83 5.29 8.70
N TYR A 71 -4.35 4.05 8.67
CA TYR A 71 -3.92 3.35 7.46
C TYR A 71 -4.94 2.33 6.94
N SER A 72 -6.20 2.37 7.42
CA SER A 72 -7.24 1.36 7.09
C SER A 72 -7.61 1.27 5.62
N VAL A 73 -7.27 2.30 4.82
CA VAL A 73 -7.47 2.29 3.36
C VAL A 73 -6.51 1.34 2.64
N CYS A 74 -5.39 0.96 3.27
CA CYS A 74 -4.32 0.19 2.62
C CYS A 74 -3.88 -1.06 3.42
N THR A 75 -4.23 -1.17 4.70
CA THR A 75 -3.83 -2.31 5.54
C THR A 75 -4.75 -2.48 6.75
N ASN A 76 -4.76 -3.69 7.32
CA ASN A 76 -5.42 -3.98 8.59
C ASN A 76 -4.50 -3.81 9.81
N TYR A 77 -3.23 -3.45 9.59
CA TYR A 77 -2.30 -3.17 10.67
C TYR A 77 -2.59 -1.82 11.33
N SER A 78 -2.39 -1.76 12.64
CA SER A 78 -2.52 -0.51 13.40
C SER A 78 -1.48 0.52 12.96
N LYS A 79 -1.75 1.80 13.22
CA LYS A 79 -0.83 2.90 12.94
C LYS A 79 0.56 2.64 13.54
N SER A 80 0.63 2.16 14.78
CA SER A 80 1.89 1.90 15.47
C SER A 80 2.70 0.76 14.82
N GLU A 81 2.06 -0.29 14.34
CA GLU A 81 2.73 -1.39 13.65
C GLU A 81 3.30 -0.94 12.30
N VAL A 82 2.51 -0.18 11.54
CA VAL A 82 2.95 0.40 10.27
C VAL A 82 4.15 1.33 10.44
N GLU A 83 4.08 2.25 11.40
CA GLU A 83 5.14 3.22 11.64
C GLU A 83 6.42 2.58 12.21
N LEU A 84 6.27 1.50 12.99
CA LEU A 84 7.41 0.72 13.46
C LEU A 84 8.10 0.00 12.29
N PHE A 85 7.33 -0.66 11.44
CA PHE A 85 7.84 -1.32 10.23
C PHE A 85 8.54 -0.34 9.29
N ALA A 86 7.94 0.82 9.05
CA ALA A 86 8.53 1.86 8.22
C ALA A 86 9.89 2.35 8.76
N LYS A 87 9.99 2.54 10.09
CA LYS A 87 11.26 2.91 10.74
C LYS A 87 12.33 1.83 10.56
N GLU A 88 11.95 0.56 10.68
CA GLU A 88 12.87 -0.56 10.47
C GLU A 88 13.37 -0.62 9.03
N VAL A 89 12.49 -0.50 8.04
CA VAL A 89 12.86 -0.42 6.62
C VAL A 89 13.78 0.77 6.35
N ARG A 90 13.46 1.96 6.90
CA ARG A 90 14.32 3.14 6.80
C ARG A 90 15.73 2.88 7.32
N GLU A 91 15.86 2.27 8.49
CA GLU A 91 17.17 1.96 9.08
C GLU A 91 17.97 0.97 8.23
N PHE A 92 17.34 -0.03 7.61
CA PHE A 92 18.04 -0.92 6.67
C PHE A 92 18.59 -0.17 5.46
N ILE A 93 17.79 0.73 4.88
CA ILE A 93 18.22 1.52 3.72
C ILE A 93 19.37 2.46 4.08
N ILE A 94 19.27 3.19 5.22
CA ILE A 94 20.31 4.12 5.68
C ILE A 94 21.61 3.40 6.03
N ALA A 95 21.49 2.20 6.60
CA ALA A 95 22.66 1.36 6.94
C ALA A 95 23.21 0.58 5.74
N GLU A 96 22.59 0.68 4.57
CA GLU A 96 22.89 -0.10 3.36
C GLU A 96 22.84 -1.62 3.65
N ASP A 97 21.98 -2.05 4.60
CA ASP A 97 21.77 -3.45 4.96
C ASP A 97 20.79 -4.11 3.97
N TRP A 98 21.28 -4.27 2.73
CA TRP A 98 20.49 -4.82 1.64
C TRP A 98 20.08 -6.27 1.88
N GLU A 99 20.87 -7.03 2.66
CA GLU A 99 20.53 -8.41 3.02
C GLU A 99 19.27 -8.45 3.84
N ARG A 100 19.15 -7.65 4.89
CA ARG A 100 17.92 -7.57 5.68
C ARG A 100 16.77 -6.97 4.90
N LEU A 101 17.01 -5.88 4.16
CA LEU A 101 15.96 -5.28 3.36
C LEU A 101 15.36 -6.30 2.38
N SER A 102 16.19 -7.17 1.77
CA SER A 102 15.75 -8.17 0.80
C SER A 102 14.73 -9.18 1.35
N GLU A 103 14.71 -9.40 2.67
CA GLU A 103 13.76 -10.29 3.35
C GLU A 103 12.35 -9.70 3.44
N TYR A 104 12.25 -8.37 3.33
CA TYR A 104 10.98 -7.63 3.42
C TYR A 104 10.46 -7.15 2.07
N VAL A 105 11.18 -7.41 0.98
CA VAL A 105 10.79 -7.02 -0.38
C VAL A 105 9.86 -8.06 -1.01
N VAL A 106 8.80 -7.59 -1.65
CA VAL A 106 7.95 -8.44 -2.50
C VAL A 106 8.58 -8.59 -3.88
N TYR A 107 8.76 -9.81 -4.33
CA TYR A 107 9.30 -10.11 -5.65
C TYR A 107 8.21 -10.59 -6.61
N PRO A 108 8.34 -10.28 -7.92
CA PRO A 108 9.41 -9.47 -8.51
C PRO A 108 9.28 -7.99 -8.19
N ILE A 109 10.43 -7.28 -8.03
CA ILE A 109 10.46 -5.82 -7.84
C ILE A 109 11.23 -5.16 -8.99
N THR A 110 10.77 -3.97 -9.40
CA THR A 110 11.43 -3.19 -10.46
C THR A 110 12.05 -1.94 -9.87
N MET A 111 13.36 -1.72 -10.10
CA MET A 111 14.09 -0.51 -9.73
C MET A 111 14.85 0.02 -10.94
N ALA A 112 14.76 1.33 -11.21
CA ALA A 112 15.43 1.99 -12.35
C ALA A 112 15.22 1.27 -13.71
N GLY A 113 14.04 0.66 -13.91
CA GLY A 113 13.70 -0.06 -15.14
C GLY A 113 14.21 -1.50 -15.22
N VAL A 114 14.93 -1.99 -14.21
CA VAL A 114 15.41 -3.37 -14.11
C VAL A 114 14.51 -4.15 -13.15
N THR A 115 14.03 -5.33 -13.58
CA THR A 115 13.22 -6.23 -12.74
C THR A 115 14.10 -7.27 -12.07
N TYR A 116 13.96 -7.37 -10.76
CA TYR A 116 14.64 -8.34 -9.90
C TYR A 116 13.63 -9.39 -9.45
N GLU A 117 13.84 -10.63 -9.88
CA GLU A 117 12.86 -11.72 -9.73
C GLU A 117 12.84 -12.34 -8.32
N ASP A 118 13.95 -12.19 -7.59
CA ASP A 118 14.14 -12.78 -6.26
C ASP A 118 15.19 -11.99 -5.44
N SER A 119 15.37 -12.38 -4.18
CA SER A 119 16.36 -11.77 -3.29
C SER A 119 17.80 -11.88 -3.81
N THR A 120 18.14 -12.96 -4.52
CA THR A 120 19.49 -13.15 -5.06
C THR A 120 19.78 -12.13 -6.16
N SER A 121 18.85 -11.93 -7.08
CA SER A 121 18.96 -10.91 -8.13
C SER A 121 18.92 -9.50 -7.56
N PHE A 122 18.11 -9.24 -6.53
CA PHE A 122 18.05 -7.98 -5.82
C PHE A 122 19.40 -7.63 -5.16
N LEU A 123 20.02 -8.57 -4.45
CA LEU A 123 21.32 -8.37 -3.82
C LEU A 123 22.47 -8.17 -4.83
N ALA A 124 22.27 -8.59 -6.07
CA ALA A 124 23.19 -8.34 -7.17
C ALA A 124 22.98 -6.96 -7.85
N ALA A 125 21.99 -6.17 -7.39
CA ALA A 125 21.76 -4.83 -7.91
C ALA A 125 22.97 -3.93 -7.65
N PRO A 126 23.28 -2.97 -8.54
CA PRO A 126 24.47 -2.13 -8.43
C PRO A 126 24.24 -0.96 -7.46
N PHE A 127 23.86 -1.25 -6.20
CA PHE A 127 23.56 -0.23 -5.20
C PHE A 127 24.72 0.75 -5.02
N GLU A 128 25.95 0.26 -4.80
CA GLU A 128 27.12 1.11 -4.56
C GLU A 128 27.39 2.13 -5.70
N ALA A 129 27.05 1.77 -6.93
CA ALA A 129 27.34 2.61 -8.11
C ALA A 129 26.18 3.53 -8.51
N HIS A 130 24.96 3.19 -8.16
CA HIS A 130 23.75 3.82 -8.72
C HIS A 130 22.74 4.28 -7.67
N LEU A 131 23.09 4.30 -6.37
CA LEU A 131 22.21 4.93 -5.38
C LEU A 131 21.91 6.37 -5.76
N ASP A 132 20.66 6.75 -5.63
CA ASP A 132 20.24 8.14 -5.78
C ASP A 132 20.32 8.86 -4.44
N GLU A 133 21.27 9.76 -4.32
CA GLU A 133 21.54 10.49 -3.08
C GLU A 133 20.32 11.31 -2.62
N ASP A 134 19.57 11.89 -3.56
CA ASP A 134 18.36 12.67 -3.24
C ASP A 134 17.26 11.76 -2.67
N SER A 135 17.12 10.55 -3.22
CA SER A 135 16.18 9.53 -2.70
C SER A 135 16.57 9.06 -1.30
N ILE A 136 17.86 8.83 -1.07
CA ILE A 136 18.35 8.43 0.27
C ILE A 136 18.15 9.57 1.27
N GLU A 137 18.40 10.83 0.88
CA GLU A 137 18.14 11.98 1.75
C GLU A 137 16.64 12.13 2.08
N ALA A 138 15.76 11.93 1.11
CA ALA A 138 14.30 11.96 1.34
C ALA A 138 13.86 10.90 2.35
N ILE A 139 14.36 9.66 2.22
CA ILE A 139 14.10 8.57 3.16
C ILE A 139 14.67 8.88 4.55
N HIS A 140 15.90 9.39 4.61
CA HIS A 140 16.55 9.74 5.88
C HIS A 140 15.77 10.80 6.66
N ASN A 141 15.20 11.77 5.96
CA ASN A 141 14.45 12.89 6.56
C ASN A 141 12.99 12.54 6.85
N ASP A 142 12.48 11.39 6.40
CA ASP A 142 11.12 10.96 6.70
C ASP A 142 10.99 10.56 8.18
N SER A 143 9.95 11.06 8.84
CA SER A 143 9.68 10.74 10.25
C SER A 143 9.12 9.33 10.44
N CYS A 144 8.65 8.69 9.38
CA CYS A 144 7.87 7.45 9.38
C CYS A 144 6.61 7.53 10.27
N THR A 145 6.03 8.73 10.36
CA THR A 145 4.79 8.97 11.11
C THR A 145 3.81 9.72 10.22
N ASP A 146 2.52 9.43 10.35
CA ASP A 146 1.46 10.05 9.55
C ASP A 146 1.74 10.03 8.04
N MET A 147 2.33 8.96 7.55
CA MET A 147 2.71 8.79 6.15
C MET A 147 1.49 8.82 5.24
N PHE A 148 1.68 9.32 4.02
CA PHE A 148 0.62 9.26 3.02
C PHE A 148 0.27 7.81 2.68
N CYS A 149 -1.04 7.51 2.58
CA CYS A 149 -1.51 6.20 2.15
C CYS A 149 -2.71 6.29 1.22
N ASN A 150 -2.82 5.31 0.34
CA ASN A 150 -3.95 5.08 -0.55
C ASN A 150 -4.07 3.59 -0.87
N TYR A 151 -5.00 3.21 -1.76
CA TYR A 151 -5.19 1.80 -2.18
C TYR A 151 -3.94 1.14 -2.82
N ALA A 152 -2.93 1.91 -3.22
CA ALA A 152 -1.68 1.38 -3.76
C ALA A 152 -0.64 1.07 -2.67
N GLY A 153 -0.86 1.57 -1.43
CA GLY A 153 0.03 1.34 -0.30
C GLY A 153 0.31 2.60 0.52
N ILE A 154 1.31 2.51 1.36
CA ILE A 154 1.82 3.55 2.25
C ILE A 154 3.14 4.03 1.68
N MET A 155 3.30 5.35 1.55
CA MET A 155 4.44 5.99 0.92
C MET A 155 5.36 6.60 1.97
N MET A 156 6.65 6.22 1.92
CA MET A 156 7.75 6.83 2.68
C MET A 156 8.59 7.69 1.74
N GLY A 157 9.11 8.80 2.25
CA GLY A 157 9.81 9.79 1.46
C GLY A 157 8.85 10.52 0.51
N ASN A 158 9.28 10.78 -0.72
CA ASN A 158 8.47 11.37 -1.80
C ASN A 158 7.96 10.31 -2.80
N GLY A 159 7.94 9.02 -2.40
CA GLY A 159 7.61 7.89 -3.25
C GLY A 159 8.78 6.93 -3.48
N GLU A 160 9.84 7.10 -2.73
CA GLU A 160 11.02 6.24 -2.80
C GLU A 160 10.73 4.83 -2.30
N VAL A 161 9.94 4.72 -1.25
CA VAL A 161 9.52 3.41 -0.69
C VAL A 161 8.02 3.32 -0.62
N TRP A 162 7.48 2.21 -1.08
CA TRP A 162 6.08 1.87 -0.92
C TRP A 162 5.94 0.60 -0.06
N ILE A 163 5.11 0.69 0.96
CA ILE A 163 4.83 -0.39 1.90
C ILE A 163 3.39 -0.85 1.69
N GLY A 164 3.18 -2.15 1.71
CA GLY A 164 1.85 -2.75 1.59
C GLY A 164 1.70 -4.01 2.42
N GLU A 165 0.47 -4.37 2.73
CA GLU A 165 0.13 -5.65 3.32
C GLU A 165 0.07 -6.73 2.24
N VAL A 166 0.83 -7.81 2.42
CA VAL A 166 0.79 -8.96 1.53
C VAL A 166 -0.20 -9.99 2.08
N LEU A 167 -1.07 -10.47 1.21
CA LEU A 167 -2.08 -11.46 1.54
C LEU A 167 -1.81 -12.78 0.83
N ASN A 168 -2.12 -13.87 1.49
CA ASN A 168 -2.21 -15.20 0.90
C ASN A 168 -3.46 -15.33 0.00
N GLU A 169 -3.56 -16.44 -0.73
CA GLU A 169 -4.73 -16.75 -1.57
C GLU A 169 -6.05 -16.83 -0.77
N ASP A 170 -5.98 -17.17 0.51
CA ASP A 170 -7.13 -17.22 1.43
C ASP A 170 -7.42 -15.89 2.13
N TYR A 171 -6.76 -14.80 1.69
CA TYR A 171 -6.84 -13.45 2.26
C TYR A 171 -6.28 -13.32 3.69
N SER A 172 -5.58 -14.31 4.21
CA SER A 172 -4.83 -14.15 5.46
C SER A 172 -3.59 -13.29 5.23
N SER A 173 -3.26 -12.42 6.20
CA SER A 173 -2.09 -11.57 6.14
C SER A 173 -0.80 -12.37 6.25
N VAL A 174 0.16 -12.09 5.36
CA VAL A 174 1.54 -12.55 5.46
C VAL A 174 2.36 -11.56 6.29
N GLY A 175 2.07 -10.27 6.14
CA GLY A 175 2.78 -9.19 6.83
C GLY A 175 2.84 -7.91 6.00
N LEU A 176 3.42 -6.89 6.60
CA LEU A 176 3.82 -5.67 5.88
C LEU A 176 5.12 -5.95 5.12
N HIS A 177 5.18 -5.47 3.87
CA HIS A 177 6.34 -5.65 3.00
C HIS A 177 6.61 -4.38 2.19
N VAL A 178 7.83 -4.26 1.68
CA VAL A 178 8.20 -3.28 0.67
C VAL A 178 7.71 -3.78 -0.69
N ILE A 179 6.74 -3.08 -1.27
CA ILE A 179 6.10 -3.40 -2.55
C ILE A 179 6.60 -2.52 -3.70
N GLY A 180 7.35 -1.48 -3.40
CA GLY A 180 8.00 -0.60 -4.36
C GLY A 180 9.22 0.08 -3.77
N LEU A 181 10.28 0.22 -4.58
CA LEU A 181 11.55 0.80 -4.16
C LEU A 181 12.17 1.59 -5.32
N ASN A 182 12.36 2.90 -5.12
CA ASN A 182 12.84 3.84 -6.12
C ASN A 182 14.07 4.59 -5.58
N ILE A 183 15.15 3.87 -5.34
CA ILE A 183 16.38 4.40 -4.73
C ILE A 183 17.59 4.35 -5.66
N LEU A 184 17.40 3.88 -6.90
CA LEU A 184 18.47 3.81 -7.89
C LEU A 184 18.26 4.87 -8.99
N LYS A 185 19.35 5.49 -9.41
CA LYS A 185 19.35 6.39 -10.58
C LYS A 185 19.00 5.63 -11.85
N VAL A 186 18.07 6.18 -12.62
CA VAL A 186 17.81 5.69 -13.98
C VAL A 186 19.02 6.03 -14.84
N THR A 187 19.76 5.03 -15.29
CA THR A 187 20.87 5.24 -16.23
C THR A 187 20.31 5.22 -17.66
N GLU A 188 20.64 6.27 -18.44
CA GLU A 188 20.20 6.37 -19.85
C GLU A 188 20.86 5.32 -20.77
N ASP A 189 21.75 4.48 -20.23
CA ASP A 189 22.59 3.57 -21.00
C ASP A 189 22.00 2.16 -21.23
N VAL A 190 20.74 1.91 -20.84
CA VAL A 190 20.07 0.63 -21.09
C VAL A 190 19.02 0.80 -22.18
N GLN A 191 19.47 0.90 -23.42
CA GLN A 191 18.67 0.73 -24.63
C GLN A 191 19.15 -0.48 -25.42
#